data_a030c6be115af0101e0578a39abb81bb
#
_entry.id   a030c6be115af0101e0578a39abb81bb
#
_cell.length_a   1.000
_cell.length_b   1.000
_cell.length_c   1.000
_cell.angle_alpha   90.00
_cell.angle_beta   90.00
_cell.angle_gamma   90.00
#
_symmetry.space_group_name_H-M   'P 1'
#
loop_
_entity.id
_entity.type
_entity.pdbx_description
1 polymer ?
#
loop_
_entity_poly.entity_id
_entity_poly.type
_entity_poly.pdbx_seq_one_letter_code
_entity_poly.pdbx_strand_id
1 'polypeptide(L)'
;MKKIILAQPLINIKDSSKIINSVLKSNFINEGSQTREFEKKICKLLKVKYAVTTTSGTVAIFLALKAAGIRNGDEVIIPNITFPATANAVKMAGGKIILADVNPINLLIDEKSL
;
A
#
# COMPACT_ATOMS: atom_id res chain seq x y z
N MET A 1 -32.01 -1.05 14.57
CA MET A 1 -31.28 -1.02 13.29
C MET A 1 -29.96 -1.79 13.44
N LYS A 2 -29.64 -2.68 12.50
CA LYS A 2 -28.36 -3.41 12.51
C LYS A 2 -27.24 -2.43 12.12
N LYS A 3 -26.23 -2.27 13.00
CA LYS A 3 -25.11 -1.37 12.75
C LYS A 3 -24.27 -1.94 11.59
N ILE A 4 -24.08 -1.17 10.52
CA ILE A 4 -23.18 -1.51 9.42
C ILE A 4 -21.79 -1.02 9.78
N ILE A 5 -20.83 -1.94 9.85
CA ILE A 5 -19.43 -1.61 10.13
C ILE A 5 -18.73 -1.42 8.79
N LEU A 6 -18.14 -0.24 8.58
CA LEU A 6 -17.46 0.10 7.33
C LEU A 6 -16.21 -0.76 7.09
N ALA A 7 -15.43 -1.00 8.13
CA ALA A 7 -14.24 -1.85 8.07
C ALA A 7 -14.00 -2.50 9.43
N GLN A 8 -13.66 -3.77 9.42
CA GLN A 8 -13.28 -4.52 10.62
C GLN A 8 -12.08 -5.41 10.29
N PRO A 9 -10.97 -5.28 11.01
CA PRO A 9 -9.82 -6.15 10.79
C PRO A 9 -10.15 -7.58 11.23
N LEU A 10 -9.75 -8.56 10.42
CA LEU A 10 -9.80 -9.97 10.77
C LEU A 10 -8.48 -10.36 11.44
N ILE A 11 -8.52 -10.56 12.75
CA ILE A 11 -7.32 -10.89 13.54
C ILE A 11 -7.45 -12.30 14.11
N ASN A 12 -6.52 -13.18 13.75
CA ASN A 12 -6.36 -14.47 14.42
C ASN A 12 -5.53 -14.25 15.69
N ILE A 13 -6.19 -14.15 16.83
CA ILE A 13 -5.56 -13.84 18.12
C ILE A 13 -4.48 -14.87 18.47
N LYS A 14 -4.70 -16.16 18.24
CA LYS A 14 -3.76 -17.23 18.59
C LYS A 14 -2.43 -17.10 17.83
N ASP A 15 -2.48 -16.84 16.53
CA ASP A 15 -1.28 -16.74 15.70
C ASP A 15 -0.61 -15.37 15.89
N SER A 16 -1.40 -14.30 15.99
CA SER A 16 -0.88 -12.96 16.26
C SER A 16 -0.15 -12.90 17.61
N SER A 17 -0.70 -13.50 18.66
CA SER A 17 -0.05 -13.54 19.98
C SER A 17 1.29 -14.29 19.98
N LYS A 18 1.41 -15.36 19.20
CA LYS A 18 2.69 -16.08 19.05
C LYS A 18 3.77 -15.19 18.42
N ILE A 19 3.40 -14.49 17.34
CA ILE A 19 4.33 -13.60 16.63
C ILE A 19 4.74 -12.43 17.53
N ILE A 20 3.78 -11.77 18.17
CA ILE A 20 4.04 -10.65 19.09
C ILE A 20 4.98 -11.09 20.21
N ASN A 21 4.68 -12.23 20.86
CA ASN A 21 5.52 -12.75 21.93
C ASN A 21 6.94 -13.09 21.45
N SER A 22 7.11 -13.58 20.23
CA SER A 22 8.44 -13.87 19.68
C SER A 22 9.25 -12.59 19.46
N VAL A 23 8.60 -11.52 18.98
CA VAL A 23 9.25 -10.21 18.81
C VAL A 23 9.64 -9.61 20.16
N LEU A 24 8.74 -9.61 21.14
CA LEU A 24 9.03 -9.09 22.48
C LEU A 24 10.17 -9.85 23.17
N LYS A 25 10.22 -11.18 23.04
CA LYS A 25 11.29 -12.01 23.61
C LYS A 25 12.65 -11.75 22.94
N SER A 26 12.68 -11.30 21.69
CA SER A 26 13.92 -10.97 21.00
C SER A 26 14.53 -9.65 21.47
N ASN A 27 13.80 -8.82 22.19
CA ASN A 27 14.14 -7.43 22.55
C ASN A 27 14.43 -6.54 21.31
N PHE A 28 14.05 -6.97 20.11
CA PHE A 28 14.26 -6.24 18.88
C PHE A 28 12.91 -5.96 18.21
N ILE A 29 12.32 -4.81 18.54
CA ILE A 29 10.96 -4.43 18.14
C ILE A 29 10.88 -3.65 16.82
N ASN A 30 12.03 -3.28 16.25
CA ASN A 30 12.12 -2.62 14.95
C ASN A 30 12.12 -3.64 13.83
N GLU A 31 12.54 -3.24 12.62
CA GLU A 31 12.72 -4.12 11.49
C GLU A 31 13.63 -5.32 11.83
N GLY A 32 13.09 -6.53 11.76
CA GLY A 32 13.77 -7.73 12.23
C GLY A 32 13.44 -8.98 11.40
N SER A 33 13.59 -10.14 12.05
CA SER A 33 13.35 -11.45 11.40
C SER A 33 11.92 -11.62 10.88
N GLN A 34 10.92 -11.10 11.59
CA GLN A 34 9.52 -11.20 11.20
C GLN A 34 9.22 -10.38 9.92
N THR A 35 9.81 -9.19 9.79
CA THR A 35 9.72 -8.37 8.59
C THR A 35 10.30 -9.11 7.38
N ARG A 36 11.50 -9.65 7.53
CA ARG A 36 12.18 -10.41 6.44
C ARG A 36 11.42 -11.67 6.05
N GLU A 37 10.81 -12.35 7.02
CA GLU A 37 9.99 -13.53 6.75
C GLU A 37 8.72 -13.14 5.99
N PHE A 38 8.08 -12.04 6.37
CA PHE A 38 6.93 -11.49 5.67
C PHE A 38 7.28 -11.14 4.21
N GLU A 39 8.36 -10.40 3.99
CA GLU A 39 8.82 -10.04 2.64
C GLU A 39 9.09 -11.28 1.78
N LYS A 40 9.74 -12.30 2.34
CA LYS A 40 9.96 -13.59 1.64
C LYS A 40 8.63 -14.28 1.26
N LYS A 41 7.64 -14.26 2.15
CA LYS A 41 6.30 -14.82 1.87
C LYS A 41 5.60 -14.05 0.75
N ILE A 42 5.68 -12.72 0.76
CA ILE A 42 5.14 -11.88 -0.32
C ILE A 42 5.86 -12.16 -1.64
N CYS A 43 7.19 -12.23 -1.65
CA CYS A 43 7.94 -12.59 -2.85
C CYS A 43 7.48 -13.92 -3.44
N LYS A 44 7.30 -14.94 -2.59
CA LYS A 44 6.81 -16.26 -3.02
C LYS A 44 5.37 -16.22 -3.55
N LEU A 45 4.48 -15.50 -2.85
CA LEU A 45 3.07 -15.38 -3.21
C LEU A 45 2.90 -14.70 -4.57
N LEU A 46 3.59 -13.59 -4.78
CA LEU A 46 3.49 -12.76 -5.98
C LEU A 46 4.46 -13.19 -7.09
N LYS A 47 5.33 -14.18 -6.83
CA LYS A 47 6.38 -14.65 -7.77
C LYS A 47 7.31 -13.52 -8.22
N VAL A 48 7.61 -12.59 -7.32
CA VAL A 48 8.54 -11.47 -7.55
C VAL A 48 9.87 -11.72 -6.85
N LYS A 49 10.94 -11.09 -7.35
CA LYS A 49 12.28 -11.27 -6.81
C LYS A 49 12.50 -10.54 -5.48
N TYR A 50 11.86 -9.38 -5.32
CA TYR A 50 12.04 -8.52 -4.17
C TYR A 50 10.69 -7.99 -3.66
N ALA A 51 10.59 -7.83 -2.36
CA ALA A 51 9.52 -7.11 -1.68
C ALA A 51 10.13 -6.29 -0.54
N VAL A 52 9.63 -5.10 -0.32
CA VAL A 52 10.07 -4.20 0.73
C VAL A 52 8.85 -3.74 1.51
N THR A 53 8.89 -3.90 2.81
CA THR A 53 7.85 -3.38 3.71
C THR A 53 8.02 -1.88 3.93
N THR A 54 6.91 -1.21 4.14
CA THR A 54 6.87 0.23 4.43
C THR A 54 5.94 0.50 5.60
N THR A 55 6.00 1.70 6.14
CA THR A 55 5.19 2.11 7.30
C THR A 55 3.71 2.30 6.97
N SER A 56 3.37 2.51 5.70
CA SER A 56 1.97 2.67 5.25
C SER A 56 1.86 2.48 3.73
N GLY A 57 0.62 2.25 3.24
CA GLY A 57 0.33 2.20 1.81
C GLY A 57 0.67 3.51 1.08
N THR A 58 0.48 4.66 1.73
CA THR A 58 0.87 5.96 1.16
C THR A 58 2.37 6.02 0.86
N VAL A 59 3.20 5.59 1.81
CA VAL A 59 4.66 5.54 1.63
C VAL A 59 5.04 4.50 0.58
N ALA A 60 4.33 3.37 0.51
CA ALA A 60 4.56 2.36 -0.53
C ALA A 60 4.34 2.93 -1.93
N ILE A 61 3.23 3.64 -2.16
CA ILE A 61 2.94 4.30 -3.44
C ILE A 61 4.00 5.37 -3.75
N PHE A 62 4.34 6.20 -2.77
CA PHE A 62 5.39 7.22 -2.93
C PHE A 62 6.73 6.60 -3.36
N LEU A 63 7.19 5.55 -2.69
CA LEU A 63 8.43 4.88 -3.03
C LEU A 63 8.38 4.21 -4.41
N ALA A 64 7.23 3.62 -4.78
CA ALA A 64 7.04 3.06 -6.11
C ALA A 64 7.15 4.14 -7.21
N LEU A 65 6.55 5.31 -7.01
CA LEU A 65 6.66 6.45 -7.92
C LEU A 65 8.12 6.94 -8.04
N LYS A 66 8.83 7.03 -6.91
CA LYS A 66 10.26 7.42 -6.92
C LYS A 66 11.12 6.37 -7.63
N ALA A 67 10.86 5.08 -7.41
CA ALA A 67 11.55 3.99 -8.10
C ALA A 67 11.25 3.96 -9.61
N ALA A 68 10.03 4.35 -10.01
CA ALA A 68 9.67 4.55 -11.42
C ALA A 68 10.30 5.79 -12.06
N GLY A 69 11.01 6.60 -11.28
CA GLY A 69 11.74 7.77 -11.78
C GLY A 69 10.94 9.08 -11.81
N ILE A 70 9.76 9.12 -11.18
CA ILE A 70 8.92 10.34 -11.12
C ILE A 70 9.70 11.49 -10.48
N ARG A 71 9.74 12.62 -11.18
CA ARG A 71 10.43 13.86 -10.83
C ARG A 71 9.44 15.01 -10.71
N ASN A 72 9.96 16.15 -10.26
CA ASN A 72 9.17 17.36 -10.15
C ASN A 72 8.65 17.81 -11.55
N GLY A 73 7.33 17.95 -11.65
CA GLY A 73 6.65 18.35 -12.88
C GLY A 73 6.16 17.22 -13.78
N ASP A 74 6.56 15.96 -13.54
CA ASP A 74 6.01 14.82 -14.28
C ASP A 74 4.53 14.65 -13.99
N GLU A 75 3.75 14.34 -15.01
CA GLU A 75 2.31 14.12 -14.89
C GLU A 75 2.03 12.66 -14.51
N VAL A 76 1.18 12.48 -13.50
CA VAL A 76 0.74 11.17 -13.03
C VAL A 76 -0.77 11.10 -13.06
N ILE A 77 -1.30 10.20 -13.87
CA ILE A 77 -2.74 9.98 -13.99
C ILE A 77 -3.22 9.13 -12.83
N ILE A 78 -4.25 9.59 -12.14
CA ILE A 78 -4.90 8.87 -11.05
C ILE A 78 -6.42 8.89 -11.24
N PRO A 79 -7.15 7.87 -10.74
CA PRO A 79 -8.61 7.88 -10.78
C PRO A 79 -9.17 9.03 -9.92
N ASN A 80 -10.25 9.66 -10.36
CA ASN A 80 -10.94 10.71 -9.59
C ASN A 80 -11.68 10.16 -8.36
N ILE A 81 -12.00 8.86 -8.33
CA ILE A 81 -12.52 8.14 -7.17
C ILE A 81 -11.44 7.20 -6.64
N THR A 82 -10.76 7.63 -5.59
CA THR A 82 -9.69 6.83 -4.95
C THR A 82 -9.50 7.28 -3.50
N PHE A 83 -8.75 6.49 -2.73
CA PHE A 83 -8.34 6.92 -1.40
C PHE A 83 -7.32 8.07 -1.49
N PRO A 84 -7.39 9.09 -0.61
CA PRO A 84 -6.52 10.27 -0.67
C PRO A 84 -5.01 9.97 -0.70
N ALA A 85 -4.60 8.80 -0.22
CA ALA A 85 -3.20 8.35 -0.26
C ALA A 85 -2.61 8.38 -1.68
N THR A 86 -3.42 8.07 -2.71
CA THR A 86 -2.99 8.07 -4.11
C THR A 86 -2.52 9.46 -4.54
N ALA A 87 -3.35 10.47 -4.32
CA ALA A 87 -3.01 11.86 -4.65
C ALA A 87 -1.84 12.40 -3.80
N ASN A 88 -1.84 12.09 -2.49
CA ASN A 88 -0.79 12.53 -1.59
C ASN A 88 0.57 11.94 -1.97
N ALA A 89 0.63 10.66 -2.35
CA ALA A 89 1.87 10.02 -2.77
C ALA A 89 2.44 10.66 -4.04
N VAL A 90 1.59 11.02 -5.02
CA VAL A 90 2.02 11.73 -6.23
C VAL A 90 2.62 13.09 -5.88
N LYS A 91 1.95 13.87 -5.03
CA LYS A 91 2.46 15.17 -4.57
C LYS A 91 3.79 15.04 -3.81
N MET A 92 3.90 14.06 -2.92
CA MET A 92 5.14 13.78 -2.20
C MET A 92 6.29 13.43 -3.15
N ALA A 93 5.99 12.71 -4.25
CA ALA A 93 6.99 12.36 -5.26
C ALA A 93 7.44 13.54 -6.13
N GLY A 94 6.71 14.68 -6.07
CA GLY A 94 6.93 15.86 -6.90
C GLY A 94 6.14 15.85 -8.21
N GLY A 95 5.26 14.85 -8.39
CA GLY A 95 4.44 14.73 -9.58
C GLY A 95 3.25 15.69 -9.61
N LYS A 96 2.79 16.00 -10.81
CA LYS A 96 1.56 16.76 -11.09
C LYS A 96 0.42 15.77 -11.27
N ILE A 97 -0.66 15.95 -10.53
CA ILE A 97 -1.83 15.06 -10.59
C ILE A 97 -2.67 15.39 -11.82
N ILE A 98 -2.97 14.37 -12.60
CA ILE A 98 -3.97 14.40 -13.68
C ILE A 98 -5.08 13.45 -13.29
N LEU A 99 -6.31 13.95 -13.22
CA LEU A 99 -7.47 13.14 -12.85
C LEU A 99 -8.05 12.48 -14.11
N ALA A 100 -8.30 11.18 -14.02
CA ALA A 100 -9.04 10.43 -15.01
C ALA A 100 -10.38 9.97 -14.43
N ASP A 101 -11.43 9.94 -15.24
CA ASP A 101 -12.72 9.42 -14.82
C ASP A 101 -12.69 7.92 -14.58
N VAL A 102 -13.62 7.44 -13.79
CA VAL A 102 -13.79 6.01 -13.53
C VAL A 102 -15.05 5.48 -14.21
N ASN A 103 -14.98 4.26 -14.66
CA ASN A 103 -16.13 3.53 -15.16
C ASN A 103 -17.15 3.32 -14.01
N PRO A 104 -18.41 3.75 -14.15
CA PRO A 104 -19.39 3.73 -13.05
C PRO A 104 -19.78 2.33 -12.58
N ILE A 105 -19.48 1.29 -13.37
CA ILE A 105 -19.84 -0.10 -13.04
C ILE A 105 -18.78 -0.74 -12.14
N ASN A 106 -17.51 -0.59 -12.47
CA ASN A 106 -16.40 -1.28 -11.79
C ASN A 106 -15.47 -0.35 -11.00
N LEU A 107 -15.64 0.96 -11.12
CA LEU A 107 -14.85 2.02 -10.46
C LEU A 107 -13.35 1.99 -10.81
N LEU A 108 -12.97 1.34 -11.88
CA LEU A 108 -11.61 1.40 -12.43
C LEU A 108 -11.49 2.62 -13.36
N ILE A 109 -10.25 3.06 -13.62
CA ILE A 109 -10.00 4.15 -14.59
C ILE A 109 -10.70 3.80 -15.92
N ASP A 110 -11.46 4.75 -16.45
CA ASP A 110 -12.08 4.61 -17.76
C ASP A 110 -11.04 4.95 -18.84
N GLU A 111 -10.72 3.96 -19.68
CA GLU A 111 -9.77 4.13 -20.79
C GLU A 111 -10.15 5.25 -21.74
N LYS A 112 -11.45 5.60 -21.84
CA LYS A 112 -11.93 6.69 -22.68
C LYS A 112 -11.62 8.08 -22.13
N SER A 113 -11.18 8.16 -20.86
CA SER A 113 -10.81 9.41 -20.19
C SER A 113 -9.30 9.67 -20.20
N LEU A 114 -8.53 8.78 -20.82
CA LEU A 114 -7.08 8.89 -21.02
C LEU A 114 -6.77 9.50 -22.38
#